data_a0a60b9f2b72f4d84240a9611d6c7a5a
#
_entry.id   a0a60b9f2b72f4d84240a9611d6c7a5a
#
_cell.length_a   1.000
_cell.length_b   1.000
_cell.length_c   1.000
_cell.angle_alpha   90.00
_cell.angle_beta   90.00
_cell.angle_gamma   90.00
#
_symmetry.space_group_name_H-M   'P 1'
#
loop_
_entity.id
_entity.type
_entity.pdbx_description
1 polymer ?
#
loop_
_entity_poly.entity_id
_entity_poly.type
_entity_poly.pdbx_seq_one_letter_code
_entity_poly.pdbx_strand_id
1 'polypeptide(L)'
;MFFGKMRTDKWSESFFVLANGISFEGGGIGGQLRGGRKGLIGLDDLESDETVVSEDQREKLRKRINKELIPKLIPEGQMIYFGTPIHQLAYINQIHKTPNNGWEKRFYDCYIDGVEAKGHELWKEMLPHEELQSRKLKMGQNAFSAEYRCNPVSAETAPIKEEMIRYWDEMPKQYSCVISVDPAYSDEHTADYKVASVVAIDQNSNRYLIEYLRTHAPIGEYQDAIINLYIRYKGFLTAIGLPNSGVEKAFFESFMRKCDEKKIYPPVQELKNSFTNAQTMISVRNKKARIVSALQGLFEQGKYYIHTTHLEAREELLTIGSSRHDDIVDTLAYAEQLLQPIYFEQEQYNEYVKQETTIERGSTGYGI
;
A
#
# COMPACT_ATOMS: atom_id res chain seq x y z
N MET A 1 -53.87 -17.35 -4.82
CA MET A 1 -52.73 -16.99 -3.98
C MET A 1 -51.92 -18.25 -3.76
N PHE A 2 -50.77 -18.41 -4.39
CA PHE A 2 -49.99 -19.66 -4.46
C PHE A 2 -49.31 -20.05 -3.14
N PHE A 3 -49.18 -19.15 -2.16
CA PHE A 3 -48.32 -19.38 -0.99
C PHE A 3 -49.01 -19.26 0.39
N GLY A 4 -50.32 -19.19 0.49
CA GLY A 4 -51.04 -19.12 1.76
C GLY A 4 -50.63 -17.91 2.65
N LYS A 5 -51.03 -17.94 3.94
CA LYS A 5 -50.65 -16.91 4.93
C LYS A 5 -49.20 -17.13 5.36
N MET A 6 -48.27 -16.28 4.90
CA MET A 6 -46.84 -16.42 5.19
C MET A 6 -46.40 -15.86 6.55
N ARG A 7 -47.16 -14.95 7.15
CA ARG A 7 -46.81 -14.25 8.38
C ARG A 7 -47.14 -15.07 9.61
N THR A 8 -46.20 -15.15 10.57
CA THR A 8 -46.42 -15.70 11.92
C THR A 8 -46.41 -14.57 12.96
N ASP A 9 -46.64 -14.93 14.27
CA ASP A 9 -46.59 -13.95 15.38
C ASP A 9 -45.15 -13.49 15.70
N LYS A 10 -44.12 -14.23 15.21
CA LYS A 10 -42.69 -13.85 15.32
C LYS A 10 -42.29 -13.00 14.14
N TRP A 11 -42.59 -11.72 14.23
CA TRP A 11 -42.28 -10.76 13.14
C TRP A 11 -41.77 -9.45 13.74
N SER A 12 -40.51 -9.15 13.54
CA SER A 12 -39.86 -7.88 13.87
C SER A 12 -39.07 -7.35 12.67
N GLU A 13 -38.56 -6.15 12.76
CA GLU A 13 -37.78 -5.50 11.73
C GLU A 13 -36.50 -6.31 11.35
N SER A 14 -35.83 -6.90 12.34
CA SER A 14 -34.59 -7.65 12.17
C SER A 14 -34.72 -9.17 12.24
N PHE A 15 -35.90 -9.69 12.57
CA PHE A 15 -36.13 -11.13 12.68
C PHE A 15 -37.58 -11.50 12.43
N PHE A 16 -37.81 -12.47 11.56
CA PHE A 16 -39.14 -13.01 11.33
C PHE A 16 -39.08 -14.50 10.98
N VAL A 17 -40.21 -15.18 11.20
CA VAL A 17 -40.36 -16.59 10.87
C VAL A 17 -41.55 -16.74 9.95
N LEU A 18 -41.37 -17.44 8.86
CA LEU A 18 -42.46 -17.78 7.94
C LEU A 18 -43.30 -18.95 8.49
N ALA A 19 -44.52 -19.11 7.95
CA ALA A 19 -45.43 -20.18 8.35
C ALA A 19 -44.86 -21.60 8.09
N ASN A 20 -43.91 -21.74 7.17
CA ASN A 20 -43.19 -23.00 6.89
C ASN A 20 -41.99 -23.24 7.82
N GLY A 21 -41.81 -22.41 8.86
CA GLY A 21 -40.71 -22.55 9.83
C GLY A 21 -39.37 -21.91 9.42
N ILE A 22 -39.22 -21.41 8.19
CA ILE A 22 -38.02 -20.71 7.78
C ILE A 22 -37.91 -19.39 8.51
N SER A 23 -36.75 -19.13 9.13
CA SER A 23 -36.48 -17.89 9.83
C SER A 23 -35.50 -17.02 9.04
N PHE A 24 -35.73 -15.72 9.09
CA PHE A 24 -34.84 -14.69 8.55
C PHE A 24 -34.33 -13.80 9.66
N GLU A 25 -33.04 -13.46 9.58
CA GLU A 25 -32.38 -12.55 10.50
C GLU A 25 -31.54 -11.57 9.70
N GLY A 26 -31.78 -10.27 9.88
CA GLY A 26 -31.03 -9.19 9.27
C GLY A 26 -30.32 -8.34 10.31
N GLY A 27 -29.17 -7.78 9.96
CA GLY A 27 -28.44 -6.89 10.85
C GLY A 27 -27.17 -6.34 10.19
N GLY A 28 -26.64 -5.25 10.74
CA GLY A 28 -25.37 -4.70 10.30
C GLY A 28 -24.20 -5.61 10.69
N ILE A 29 -23.10 -5.50 9.96
CA ILE A 29 -21.90 -6.35 10.12
C ILE A 29 -21.29 -6.29 11.54
N GLY A 30 -21.45 -5.18 12.26
CA GLY A 30 -21.01 -5.02 13.66
C GLY A 30 -21.98 -5.60 14.71
N GLY A 31 -23.20 -5.97 14.31
CA GLY A 31 -24.22 -6.49 15.21
C GLY A 31 -23.94 -7.92 15.66
N GLN A 32 -24.44 -8.29 16.85
CA GLN A 32 -24.44 -9.69 17.28
C GLN A 32 -25.54 -10.43 16.50
N LEU A 33 -25.15 -11.41 15.69
CA LEU A 33 -26.09 -12.36 15.12
C LEU A 33 -26.54 -13.33 16.24
N ARG A 34 -27.85 -13.55 16.35
CA ARG A 34 -28.41 -14.54 17.28
C ARG A 34 -27.82 -15.91 17.01
N GLY A 35 -27.70 -16.72 18.09
CA GLY A 35 -27.11 -18.05 17.97
C GLY A 35 -27.89 -18.96 17.01
N GLY A 36 -27.20 -20.00 16.54
CA GLY A 36 -27.75 -21.03 15.65
C GLY A 36 -27.01 -21.15 14.33
N ARG A 37 -27.16 -22.31 13.71
CA ARG A 37 -26.62 -22.63 12.40
C ARG A 37 -27.48 -21.98 11.31
N LYS A 38 -26.85 -21.60 10.19
CA LYS A 38 -27.49 -20.95 9.05
C LYS A 38 -27.38 -21.80 7.81
N GLY A 39 -28.48 -21.94 7.06
CA GLY A 39 -28.48 -22.58 5.77
C GLY A 39 -28.02 -21.66 4.65
N LEU A 40 -28.27 -20.34 4.80
CA LEU A 40 -27.85 -19.31 3.87
C LEU A 40 -27.42 -18.06 4.64
N ILE A 41 -26.33 -17.47 4.24
CA ILE A 41 -25.86 -16.14 4.70
C ILE A 41 -25.69 -15.27 3.47
N GLY A 42 -26.45 -14.17 3.39
CA GLY A 42 -26.27 -13.11 2.39
C GLY A 42 -25.47 -11.96 3.00
N LEU A 43 -24.42 -11.55 2.33
CA LEU A 43 -23.60 -10.38 2.63
C LEU A 43 -23.84 -9.37 1.52
N ASP A 44 -24.30 -8.18 1.87
CA ASP A 44 -24.73 -7.15 0.93
C ASP A 44 -24.05 -5.82 1.25
N ASP A 45 -23.29 -5.28 0.31
CA ASP A 45 -22.58 -4.01 0.39
C ASP A 45 -21.92 -3.73 1.76
N LEU A 46 -21.09 -4.67 2.23
CA LEU A 46 -20.50 -4.60 3.58
C LEU A 46 -19.44 -3.53 3.76
N GLU A 47 -18.92 -2.99 2.68
CA GLU A 47 -17.79 -2.06 2.68
C GLU A 47 -18.24 -0.66 2.25
N SER A 48 -17.72 0.35 2.92
CA SER A 48 -17.89 1.76 2.56
C SER A 48 -16.52 2.40 2.33
N ASP A 49 -16.49 3.58 1.69
CA ASP A 49 -15.24 4.32 1.48
C ASP A 49 -14.45 4.52 2.78
N GLU A 50 -15.14 4.79 3.88
CA GLU A 50 -14.51 4.99 5.20
C GLU A 50 -13.90 3.69 5.75
N THR A 51 -14.63 2.58 5.62
CA THR A 51 -14.20 1.29 6.19
C THR A 51 -13.12 0.63 5.36
N VAL A 52 -13.15 0.82 4.04
CA VAL A 52 -12.20 0.17 3.13
C VAL A 52 -10.80 0.79 3.17
N VAL A 53 -10.69 2.07 3.50
CA VAL A 53 -9.40 2.78 3.64
C VAL A 53 -8.68 2.39 4.93
N SER A 54 -9.41 2.04 5.99
CA SER A 54 -8.84 1.65 7.28
C SER A 54 -8.42 0.17 7.29
N GLU A 55 -7.13 -0.11 7.46
CA GLU A 55 -6.59 -1.47 7.59
C GLU A 55 -7.26 -2.25 8.73
N ASP A 56 -7.41 -1.62 9.91
CA ASP A 56 -8.10 -2.20 11.06
C ASP A 56 -9.54 -2.62 10.73
N GLN A 57 -10.26 -1.79 9.99
CA GLN A 57 -11.65 -2.10 9.61
C GLN A 57 -11.69 -3.25 8.60
N ARG A 58 -10.79 -3.25 7.62
CA ARG A 58 -10.66 -4.36 6.66
C ARG A 58 -10.34 -5.68 7.39
N GLU A 59 -9.41 -5.64 8.35
CA GLU A 59 -9.06 -6.83 9.12
C GLU A 59 -10.20 -7.30 10.03
N LYS A 60 -10.92 -6.39 10.68
CA LYS A 60 -12.13 -6.69 11.44
C LYS A 60 -13.19 -7.35 10.58
N LEU A 61 -13.42 -6.83 9.37
CA LEU A 61 -14.36 -7.42 8.41
C LEU A 61 -13.93 -8.84 8.02
N ARG A 62 -12.66 -9.04 7.66
CA ARG A 62 -12.10 -10.37 7.33
C ARG A 62 -12.27 -11.36 8.49
N LYS A 63 -11.93 -10.95 9.71
CA LYS A 63 -12.10 -11.77 10.93
C LYS A 63 -13.55 -12.12 11.13
N ARG A 64 -14.45 -11.15 10.96
CA ARG A 64 -15.89 -11.35 11.11
C ARG A 64 -16.41 -12.40 10.13
N ILE A 65 -16.10 -12.26 8.85
CA ILE A 65 -16.54 -13.20 7.82
C ILE A 65 -15.93 -14.59 8.07
N ASN A 66 -14.60 -14.68 8.19
CA ASN A 66 -13.91 -15.96 8.20
C ASN A 66 -14.03 -16.71 9.53
N LYS A 67 -14.05 -16.01 10.66
CA LYS A 67 -14.04 -16.64 12.00
C LYS A 67 -15.41 -16.73 12.66
N GLU A 68 -16.37 -15.92 12.23
CA GLU A 68 -17.68 -15.89 12.88
C GLU A 68 -18.82 -16.28 11.95
N LEU A 69 -18.84 -15.81 10.68
CA LEU A 69 -19.97 -16.06 9.78
C LEU A 69 -19.84 -17.42 9.07
N ILE A 70 -18.71 -17.70 8.45
CA ILE A 70 -18.47 -18.99 7.77
C ILE A 70 -18.69 -20.17 8.72
N PRO A 71 -18.18 -20.19 9.98
CA PRO A 71 -18.41 -21.31 10.90
C PRO A 71 -19.87 -21.47 11.34
N LYS A 72 -20.74 -20.49 11.10
CA LYS A 72 -22.18 -20.62 11.39
C LYS A 72 -22.96 -21.38 10.32
N LEU A 73 -22.38 -21.60 9.15
CA LEU A 73 -23.03 -22.40 8.11
C LEU A 73 -23.18 -23.86 8.54
N ILE A 74 -24.28 -24.47 8.14
CA ILE A 74 -24.42 -25.95 8.16
C ILE A 74 -23.54 -26.54 7.05
N PRO A 75 -23.25 -27.86 7.03
CA PRO A 75 -22.38 -28.46 6.02
C PRO A 75 -22.77 -28.15 4.57
N GLU A 76 -24.05 -28.13 4.23
CA GLU A 76 -24.58 -27.78 2.91
C GLU A 76 -24.99 -26.31 2.78
N GLY A 77 -24.68 -25.50 3.79
CA GLY A 77 -25.01 -24.09 3.84
C GLY A 77 -24.21 -23.27 2.82
N GLN A 78 -24.80 -22.24 2.32
CA GLN A 78 -24.22 -21.36 1.32
C GLN A 78 -24.00 -19.97 1.88
N MET A 79 -22.94 -19.31 1.41
CA MET A 79 -22.70 -17.89 1.63
C MET A 79 -22.66 -17.19 0.27
N ILE A 80 -23.39 -16.10 0.17
CA ILE A 80 -23.38 -15.23 -1.02
C ILE A 80 -22.83 -13.88 -0.57
N TYR A 81 -21.81 -13.39 -1.22
CA TYR A 81 -21.29 -12.04 -1.02
C TYR A 81 -21.43 -11.25 -2.31
N PHE A 82 -22.25 -10.22 -2.29
CA PHE A 82 -22.43 -9.30 -3.40
C PHE A 82 -22.24 -7.86 -2.92
N GLY A 83 -21.79 -7.03 -3.85
CA GLY A 83 -21.47 -5.63 -3.62
C GLY A 83 -20.59 -5.07 -4.72
N THR A 84 -20.42 -3.76 -4.70
CA THR A 84 -19.54 -3.04 -5.62
C THR A 84 -18.14 -2.96 -5.02
N PRO A 85 -17.07 -3.33 -5.74
CA PRO A 85 -15.71 -3.16 -5.26
C PRO A 85 -15.29 -1.68 -5.36
N ILE A 86 -15.77 -0.86 -4.42
CA ILE A 86 -15.56 0.60 -4.41
C ILE A 86 -14.09 1.01 -4.29
N HIS A 87 -13.22 0.10 -3.83
CA HIS A 87 -11.79 0.36 -3.64
C HIS A 87 -10.96 -0.89 -3.98
N GLN A 88 -9.70 -0.72 -4.40
CA GLN A 88 -8.83 -1.86 -4.71
C GLN A 88 -8.61 -2.79 -3.51
N LEU A 89 -8.55 -2.23 -2.31
CA LEU A 89 -8.35 -2.96 -1.06
C LEU A 89 -9.64 -3.56 -0.50
N ALA A 90 -10.80 -3.33 -1.14
CA ALA A 90 -12.06 -3.92 -0.74
C ALA A 90 -11.93 -5.45 -0.66
N TYR A 91 -12.50 -6.05 0.40
CA TYR A 91 -12.38 -7.50 0.63
C TYR A 91 -13.05 -8.30 -0.48
N ILE A 92 -14.17 -7.82 -1.02
CA ILE A 92 -14.82 -8.42 -2.18
C ILE A 92 -13.89 -8.45 -3.40
N ASN A 93 -13.12 -7.38 -3.63
CA ASN A 93 -12.15 -7.30 -4.72
C ASN A 93 -10.96 -8.25 -4.50
N GLN A 94 -10.49 -8.37 -3.26
CA GLN A 94 -9.43 -9.33 -2.91
C GLN A 94 -9.90 -10.78 -3.10
N ILE A 95 -11.12 -11.11 -2.68
CA ILE A 95 -11.72 -12.43 -2.97
C ILE A 95 -11.76 -12.67 -4.48
N HIS A 96 -12.19 -11.67 -5.25
CA HIS A 96 -12.29 -11.79 -6.72
C HIS A 96 -10.92 -12.06 -7.35
N LYS A 97 -9.88 -11.32 -6.95
CA LYS A 97 -8.52 -11.43 -7.51
C LYS A 97 -7.72 -12.65 -7.04
N THR A 98 -8.03 -13.20 -5.86
CA THR A 98 -7.29 -14.34 -5.32
C THR A 98 -7.74 -15.65 -6.00
N PRO A 99 -6.89 -16.38 -6.71
CA PRO A 99 -7.25 -17.65 -7.31
C PRO A 99 -7.45 -18.74 -6.25
N ASN A 100 -8.26 -19.75 -6.56
CA ASN A 100 -8.42 -20.97 -5.76
C ASN A 100 -8.74 -20.76 -4.26
N ASN A 101 -9.49 -19.73 -3.94
CA ASN A 101 -9.85 -19.36 -2.56
C ASN A 101 -11.18 -19.97 -2.07
N GLY A 102 -11.74 -20.91 -2.82
CA GLY A 102 -12.99 -21.59 -2.45
C GLY A 102 -14.28 -20.82 -2.77
N TRP A 103 -14.21 -19.65 -3.35
CA TRP A 103 -15.36 -18.86 -3.78
C TRP A 103 -15.63 -19.05 -5.28
N GLU A 104 -16.89 -19.35 -5.63
CA GLU A 104 -17.37 -19.16 -7.01
C GLU A 104 -17.52 -17.64 -7.25
N LYS A 105 -16.96 -17.14 -8.35
CA LYS A 105 -16.86 -15.71 -8.61
C LYS A 105 -17.62 -15.35 -9.88
N ARG A 106 -18.44 -14.31 -9.77
CA ARG A 106 -19.13 -13.70 -10.91
C ARG A 106 -18.85 -12.21 -10.90
N PHE A 107 -18.55 -11.67 -12.05
CA PHE A 107 -18.20 -10.29 -12.27
C PHE A 107 -19.09 -9.69 -13.35
N TYR A 108 -19.63 -8.53 -13.06
CA TYR A 108 -20.56 -7.84 -13.96
C TYR A 108 -20.10 -6.39 -14.14
N ASP A 109 -19.41 -6.10 -15.26
CA ASP A 109 -19.15 -4.75 -15.74
C ASP A 109 -20.45 -4.23 -16.42
N CYS A 110 -20.69 -2.93 -16.40
CA CYS A 110 -21.82 -2.33 -17.14
C CYS A 110 -21.71 -2.52 -18.66
N TYR A 111 -20.54 -2.90 -19.15
CA TYR A 111 -20.29 -3.26 -20.55
C TYR A 111 -19.86 -4.73 -20.67
N ILE A 112 -20.43 -5.42 -21.65
CA ILE A 112 -20.07 -6.81 -21.99
C ILE A 112 -18.59 -6.83 -22.41
N ASP A 113 -17.83 -7.80 -21.89
CA ASP A 113 -16.41 -8.01 -22.18
C ASP A 113 -15.52 -6.75 -21.92
N GLY A 114 -16.03 -5.81 -21.10
CA GLY A 114 -15.32 -4.57 -20.80
C GLY A 114 -15.22 -3.59 -21.98
N VAL A 115 -15.91 -3.82 -23.07
CA VAL A 115 -15.86 -2.98 -24.27
C VAL A 115 -16.82 -1.79 -24.14
N GLU A 116 -16.27 -0.61 -23.88
CA GLU A 116 -17.04 0.64 -23.74
C GLU A 116 -17.49 1.16 -25.10
N ALA A 117 -18.53 0.53 -25.65
CA ALA A 117 -19.11 0.89 -26.93
C ALA A 117 -20.62 0.68 -26.93
N LYS A 118 -21.32 1.43 -27.80
CA LYS A 118 -22.75 1.26 -28.04
C LYS A 118 -23.05 -0.14 -28.59
N GLY A 119 -24.03 -0.82 -27.98
CA GLY A 119 -24.39 -2.19 -28.29
C GLY A 119 -23.67 -3.24 -27.42
N HIS A 120 -22.76 -2.82 -26.55
CA HIS A 120 -22.08 -3.69 -25.60
C HIS A 120 -22.57 -3.49 -24.14
N GLU A 121 -23.64 -2.73 -23.94
CA GLU A 121 -24.22 -2.53 -22.61
C GLU A 121 -24.76 -3.85 -22.04
N LEU A 122 -24.42 -4.16 -20.80
CA LEU A 122 -24.90 -5.36 -20.12
C LEU A 122 -26.42 -5.33 -19.92
N TRP A 123 -26.98 -4.15 -19.68
CA TRP A 123 -28.42 -3.94 -19.48
C TRP A 123 -28.90 -2.70 -20.20
N LYS A 124 -28.94 -2.80 -21.55
CA LYS A 124 -29.25 -1.67 -22.44
C LYS A 124 -30.66 -1.10 -22.27
N GLU A 125 -31.62 -1.89 -21.79
CA GLU A 125 -33.00 -1.44 -21.58
C GLU A 125 -33.11 -0.45 -20.42
N MET A 126 -32.25 -0.56 -19.42
CA MET A 126 -32.24 0.31 -18.24
C MET A 126 -31.10 1.32 -18.28
N LEU A 127 -29.94 0.92 -18.79
CA LEU A 127 -28.70 1.71 -18.84
C LEU A 127 -28.12 1.68 -20.27
N PRO A 128 -28.77 2.37 -21.22
CA PRO A 128 -28.25 2.50 -22.59
C PRO A 128 -26.92 3.28 -22.59
N HIS A 129 -26.12 3.14 -23.64
CA HIS A 129 -24.80 3.76 -23.76
C HIS A 129 -24.80 5.25 -23.48
N GLU A 130 -25.78 5.98 -24.00
CA GLU A 130 -25.90 7.42 -23.82
C GLU A 130 -26.11 7.79 -22.34
N GLU A 131 -26.89 7.00 -21.60
CA GLU A 131 -27.09 7.22 -20.17
C GLU A 131 -25.82 6.87 -19.37
N LEU A 132 -25.13 5.79 -19.71
CA LEU A 132 -23.84 5.44 -19.10
C LEU A 132 -22.80 6.55 -19.33
N GLN A 133 -22.70 7.10 -20.53
CA GLN A 133 -21.81 8.22 -20.83
C GLN A 133 -22.21 9.49 -20.07
N SER A 134 -23.52 9.78 -19.97
CA SER A 134 -24.02 10.90 -19.17
C SER A 134 -23.65 10.78 -17.69
N ARG A 135 -23.78 9.58 -17.11
CA ARG A 135 -23.36 9.31 -15.72
C ARG A 135 -21.85 9.47 -15.55
N LYS A 136 -21.08 8.92 -16.47
CA LYS A 136 -19.62 9.05 -16.49
C LYS A 136 -19.17 10.51 -16.49
N LEU A 137 -19.80 11.37 -17.28
CA LEU A 137 -19.52 12.81 -17.29
C LEU A 137 -19.91 13.50 -15.98
N LYS A 138 -21.04 13.12 -15.36
CA LYS A 138 -21.54 13.74 -14.14
C LYS A 138 -20.73 13.37 -12.90
N MET A 139 -20.36 12.11 -12.77
CA MET A 139 -19.69 11.58 -11.57
C MET A 139 -18.17 11.52 -11.69
N GLY A 140 -17.64 11.66 -12.90
CA GLY A 140 -16.23 11.54 -13.20
C GLY A 140 -15.76 10.11 -13.48
N GLN A 141 -14.63 9.99 -14.18
CA GLN A 141 -14.09 8.72 -14.65
C GLN A 141 -13.84 7.72 -13.52
N ASN A 142 -13.26 8.15 -12.40
CA ASN A 142 -12.88 7.25 -11.30
C ASN A 142 -14.11 6.66 -10.59
N ALA A 143 -15.08 7.51 -10.24
CA ALA A 143 -16.32 7.06 -9.62
C ALA A 143 -17.12 6.15 -10.58
N PHE A 144 -17.19 6.48 -11.86
CA PHE A 144 -17.82 5.63 -12.86
C PHE A 144 -17.10 4.28 -12.98
N SER A 145 -15.78 4.26 -12.98
CA SER A 145 -15.00 3.02 -13.05
C SER A 145 -15.23 2.12 -11.83
N ALA A 146 -15.31 2.70 -10.64
CA ALA A 146 -15.61 1.93 -9.42
C ALA A 146 -17.05 1.39 -9.45
N GLU A 147 -18.04 2.26 -9.64
CA GLU A 147 -19.45 1.94 -9.42
C GLU A 147 -20.09 1.14 -10.56
N TYR A 148 -19.72 1.43 -11.81
CA TYR A 148 -20.35 0.83 -12.98
C TYR A 148 -19.50 -0.23 -13.66
N ARG A 149 -18.18 -0.11 -13.57
CA ARG A 149 -17.26 -1.07 -14.17
C ARG A 149 -16.63 -2.03 -13.16
N CYS A 150 -17.04 -1.94 -11.90
CA CYS A 150 -16.46 -2.72 -10.81
C CYS A 150 -14.91 -2.68 -10.79
N ASN A 151 -14.33 -1.59 -11.31
CA ASN A 151 -12.89 -1.33 -11.35
C ASN A 151 -12.59 -0.04 -10.59
N PRO A 152 -12.37 -0.11 -9.27
CA PRO A 152 -12.25 1.04 -8.38
C PRO A 152 -11.03 1.94 -8.63
N VAL A 153 -10.06 1.47 -9.42
CA VAL A 153 -9.01 2.34 -9.95
C VAL A 153 -8.99 2.10 -11.44
N SER A 154 -9.28 3.12 -12.22
CA SER A 154 -8.88 3.02 -13.60
C SER A 154 -7.35 3.02 -13.59
N ALA A 155 -6.74 1.94 -14.08
CA ALA A 155 -5.31 1.84 -14.29
C ALA A 155 -4.76 3.05 -15.09
N GLU A 156 -5.64 3.78 -15.75
CA GLU A 156 -5.33 4.97 -16.54
C GLU A 156 -5.02 6.22 -15.71
N THR A 157 -5.51 6.32 -14.47
CA THR A 157 -5.37 7.54 -13.64
C THR A 157 -4.47 7.36 -12.41
N ALA A 158 -4.06 6.13 -12.09
CA ALA A 158 -3.06 5.90 -11.06
C ALA A 158 -1.71 6.53 -11.49
N PRO A 159 -1.05 7.32 -10.64
CA PRO A 159 0.26 7.92 -10.97
C PRO A 159 1.31 6.86 -11.29
N ILE A 160 1.29 5.73 -10.59
CA ILE A 160 2.15 4.58 -10.82
C ILE A 160 1.27 3.37 -11.07
N LYS A 161 1.49 2.69 -12.19
CA LYS A 161 0.73 1.54 -12.65
C LYS A 161 1.50 0.25 -12.39
N GLU A 162 0.80 -0.88 -12.32
CA GLU A 162 1.41 -2.20 -12.12
C GLU A 162 2.52 -2.50 -13.13
N GLU A 163 2.30 -2.20 -14.41
CA GLU A 163 3.26 -2.43 -15.47
C GLU A 163 4.53 -1.57 -15.39
N MET A 164 4.52 -0.50 -14.59
CA MET A 164 5.67 0.36 -14.33
C MET A 164 6.57 -0.17 -13.21
N ILE A 165 6.01 -1.06 -12.35
CA ILE A 165 6.77 -1.61 -11.22
C ILE A 165 7.76 -2.65 -11.74
N ARG A 166 9.03 -2.44 -11.43
CA ARG A 166 10.11 -3.38 -11.72
C ARG A 166 10.56 -4.06 -10.43
N TYR A 167 10.96 -5.31 -10.56
CA TYR A 167 11.44 -6.09 -9.43
C TYR A 167 12.93 -6.39 -9.59
N TRP A 168 13.64 -6.43 -8.47
CA TRP A 168 15.01 -6.89 -8.43
C TRP A 168 15.09 -8.21 -7.66
N ASP A 169 15.96 -9.10 -8.10
CA ASP A 169 16.26 -10.37 -7.44
C ASP A 169 17.66 -10.34 -6.83
N GLU A 170 18.61 -9.65 -7.51
CA GLU A 170 19.97 -9.47 -7.03
C GLU A 170 20.35 -7.99 -7.05
N MET A 171 21.02 -7.55 -5.97
CA MET A 171 21.52 -6.17 -5.89
C MET A 171 22.73 -5.96 -6.81
N PRO A 172 22.85 -4.77 -7.43
CA PRO A 172 24.04 -4.44 -8.20
C PRO A 172 25.29 -4.49 -7.33
N LYS A 173 26.43 -4.87 -7.91
CA LYS A 173 27.71 -4.98 -7.18
C LYS A 173 28.21 -3.62 -6.66
N GLN A 174 27.89 -2.55 -7.36
CA GLN A 174 28.30 -1.19 -7.03
C GLN A 174 27.06 -0.31 -6.88
N TYR A 175 26.83 0.16 -5.68
CA TYR A 175 25.75 1.09 -5.33
C TYR A 175 26.12 1.91 -4.11
N SER A 176 25.47 3.03 -3.94
CA SER A 176 25.38 3.73 -2.65
C SER A 176 23.94 3.68 -2.16
N CYS A 177 23.72 3.90 -0.88
CA CYS A 177 22.36 3.95 -0.34
C CYS A 177 22.17 5.10 0.61
N VAL A 178 20.92 5.42 0.87
CA VAL A 178 20.47 6.37 1.88
C VAL A 178 19.42 5.70 2.76
N ILE A 179 19.27 6.20 3.99
CA ILE A 179 18.13 5.89 4.84
C ILE A 179 17.27 7.14 4.91
N SER A 180 16.02 7.05 4.52
CA SER A 180 15.03 8.13 4.67
C SER A 180 14.03 7.78 5.73
N VAL A 181 13.68 8.73 6.59
CA VAL A 181 12.93 8.50 7.83
C VAL A 181 11.69 9.37 7.87
N ASP A 182 10.56 8.75 8.16
CA ASP A 182 9.31 9.40 8.56
C ASP A 182 8.98 9.00 10.01
N PRO A 183 9.10 9.91 11.00
CA PRO A 183 8.91 9.58 12.40
C PRO A 183 7.45 9.52 12.84
N ALA A 184 6.48 9.88 12.00
CA ALA A 184 5.05 9.98 12.29
C ALA A 184 4.72 10.45 13.72
N TYR A 185 4.22 11.66 13.84
CA TYR A 185 3.90 12.27 15.15
C TYR A 185 2.39 12.29 15.37
N SER A 186 1.80 11.22 15.90
CA SER A 186 0.51 11.31 16.58
C SER A 186 0.50 10.41 17.81
N ASP A 187 0.12 10.97 18.94
CA ASP A 187 0.03 10.26 20.23
C ASP A 187 -1.27 9.45 20.38
N GLU A 188 -2.13 9.41 19.37
CA GLU A 188 -3.37 8.66 19.39
C GLU A 188 -3.16 7.22 18.90
N HIS A 189 -3.92 6.27 19.47
CA HIS A 189 -3.92 4.85 19.08
C HIS A 189 -4.37 4.58 17.63
N THR A 190 -4.64 5.62 16.86
CA THR A 190 -4.90 5.63 15.40
C THR A 190 -3.72 6.19 14.61
N ALA A 191 -2.54 6.26 15.22
CA ALA A 191 -1.34 6.89 14.70
C ALA A 191 -0.86 6.27 13.39
N ASP A 192 -0.33 7.13 12.51
CA ASP A 192 0.40 6.72 11.32
C ASP A 192 1.64 5.90 11.70
N TYR A 193 2.07 5.02 10.81
CA TYR A 193 3.27 4.21 11.04
C TYR A 193 4.54 5.07 10.98
N LYS A 194 5.49 4.76 11.86
CA LYS A 194 6.86 5.24 11.72
C LYS A 194 7.56 4.39 10.67
N VAL A 195 8.14 5.02 9.67
CA VAL A 195 8.78 4.32 8.55
C VAL A 195 10.21 4.81 8.34
N ALA A 196 11.12 3.86 8.14
CA ALA A 196 12.47 4.13 7.66
C ALA A 196 12.76 3.22 6.46
N SER A 197 13.09 3.79 5.32
CA SER A 197 13.40 3.05 4.10
C SER A 197 14.87 3.16 3.73
N VAL A 198 15.47 2.04 3.34
CA VAL A 198 16.82 1.99 2.76
C VAL A 198 16.70 1.92 1.25
N VAL A 199 17.14 2.96 0.58
CA VAL A 199 17.07 3.08 -0.88
C VAL A 199 18.47 3.20 -1.45
N ALA A 200 18.81 2.33 -2.40
CA ALA A 200 20.08 2.37 -3.12
C ALA A 200 19.95 3.04 -4.48
N ILE A 201 21.09 3.51 -4.98
CA ILE A 201 21.26 3.99 -6.35
C ILE A 201 22.51 3.39 -6.96
N ASP A 202 22.41 2.90 -8.21
CA ASP A 202 23.55 2.39 -8.97
C ASP A 202 24.16 3.46 -9.91
N GLN A 203 25.19 3.09 -10.63
CA GLN A 203 25.87 3.96 -11.60
C GLN A 203 24.98 4.36 -12.79
N ASN A 204 23.95 3.56 -13.08
CA ASN A 204 22.99 3.81 -14.16
C ASN A 204 21.79 4.65 -13.68
N SER A 205 21.89 5.18 -12.45
CA SER A 205 20.79 5.91 -11.80
C SER A 205 19.53 5.08 -11.64
N ASN A 206 19.63 3.75 -11.51
CA ASN A 206 18.52 2.92 -11.08
C ASN A 206 18.42 2.95 -9.56
N ARG A 207 17.18 3.02 -9.02
CA ARG A 207 16.87 3.02 -7.59
C ARG A 207 16.40 1.63 -7.19
N TYR A 208 16.77 1.24 -5.97
CA TYR A 208 16.42 -0.05 -5.41
C TYR A 208 15.93 0.14 -3.98
N LEU A 209 14.65 -0.13 -3.71
CA LEU A 209 14.20 -0.28 -2.33
C LEU A 209 14.80 -1.58 -1.78
N ILE A 210 15.77 -1.48 -0.87
CA ILE A 210 16.46 -2.64 -0.30
C ILE A 210 15.60 -3.26 0.79
N GLU A 211 15.24 -2.46 1.80
CA GLU A 211 14.35 -2.83 2.89
C GLU A 211 13.66 -1.60 3.46
N TYR A 212 12.61 -1.81 4.23
CA TYR A 212 11.99 -0.78 5.04
C TYR A 212 11.59 -1.33 6.41
N LEU A 213 11.62 -0.45 7.40
CA LEU A 213 11.06 -0.66 8.73
C LEU A 213 9.75 0.10 8.81
N ARG A 214 8.64 -0.58 9.13
CA ARG A 214 7.33 0.02 9.39
C ARG A 214 6.84 -0.42 10.75
N THR A 215 6.62 0.51 11.68
CA THR A 215 6.36 0.16 13.08
C THR A 215 5.54 1.20 13.84
N HIS A 216 4.81 0.73 14.85
CA HIS A 216 4.21 1.57 15.91
C HIS A 216 5.06 1.59 17.20
N ALA A 217 6.26 1.04 17.19
CA ALA A 217 7.13 1.00 18.35
C ALA A 217 7.37 2.39 18.96
N PRO A 218 7.67 2.48 20.26
CA PRO A 218 8.07 3.73 20.91
C PRO A 218 9.23 4.42 20.19
N ILE A 219 9.28 5.75 20.23
CA ILE A 219 10.30 6.55 19.53
C ILE A 219 11.74 6.05 19.83
N GLY A 220 12.03 5.70 21.09
CA GLY A 220 13.35 5.21 21.48
C GLY A 220 13.75 3.92 20.78
N GLU A 221 12.83 2.96 20.64
CA GLU A 221 13.06 1.69 19.95
C GLU A 221 13.19 1.91 18.43
N TYR A 222 12.37 2.79 17.88
CA TYR A 222 12.45 3.16 16.47
C TYR A 222 13.80 3.80 16.12
N GLN A 223 14.31 4.70 16.97
CA GLN A 223 15.65 5.28 16.82
C GLN A 223 16.76 4.21 16.88
N ASP A 224 16.65 3.24 17.81
CA ASP A 224 17.59 2.11 17.87
C ASP A 224 17.57 1.28 16.59
N ALA A 225 16.37 1.06 16.03
CA ALA A 225 16.23 0.35 14.77
C ALA A 225 16.88 1.11 13.60
N ILE A 226 16.74 2.44 13.51
CA ILE A 226 17.43 3.26 12.51
C ILE A 226 18.97 3.17 12.68
N ILE A 227 19.47 3.21 13.92
CA ILE A 227 20.90 3.04 14.20
C ILE A 227 21.38 1.65 13.75
N ASN A 228 20.58 0.60 13.94
CA ASN A 228 20.89 -0.75 13.46
C ASN A 228 20.94 -0.82 11.94
N LEU A 229 20.01 -0.13 11.23
CA LEU A 229 20.09 0.01 9.79
C LEU A 229 21.40 0.71 9.36
N TYR A 230 21.75 1.82 10.02
CA TYR A 230 23.02 2.49 9.78
C TYR A 230 24.22 1.56 9.93
N ILE A 231 24.31 0.81 11.02
CA ILE A 231 25.41 -0.12 11.28
C ILE A 231 25.52 -1.17 10.17
N ARG A 232 24.38 -1.67 9.70
CA ARG A 232 24.30 -2.69 8.63
C ARG A 232 24.78 -2.15 7.29
N TYR A 233 24.42 -0.92 6.96
CA TYR A 233 24.69 -0.33 5.64
C TYR A 233 25.82 0.69 5.61
N LYS A 234 26.54 0.91 6.72
CA LYS A 234 27.56 1.97 6.84
C LYS A 234 28.62 2.00 5.73
N GLY A 235 28.92 0.85 5.12
CA GLY A 235 29.88 0.74 4.01
C GLY A 235 29.38 1.28 2.68
N PHE A 236 28.07 1.45 2.53
CA PHE A 236 27.41 1.91 1.30
C PHE A 236 26.57 3.18 1.52
N LEU A 237 26.39 3.56 2.80
CA LEU A 237 25.48 4.63 3.20
C LEU A 237 26.14 6.00 3.01
N THR A 238 25.47 6.87 2.27
CA THR A 238 25.89 8.27 2.05
C THR A 238 25.17 9.27 2.95
N ALA A 239 23.94 8.99 3.34
CA ALA A 239 23.17 9.88 4.21
C ALA A 239 22.04 9.15 4.97
N ILE A 240 21.69 9.69 6.15
CA ILE A 240 20.40 9.45 6.81
C ILE A 240 19.60 10.74 6.74
N GLY A 241 18.46 10.71 6.07
CA GLY A 241 17.55 11.83 5.98
C GLY A 241 16.56 11.85 7.13
N LEU A 242 16.57 12.92 7.89
CA LEU A 242 15.65 13.16 8.99
C LEU A 242 14.88 14.46 8.76
N PRO A 243 13.56 14.49 8.93
CA PRO A 243 12.81 15.74 8.93
C PRO A 243 13.19 16.58 10.17
N ASN A 244 13.33 17.90 9.98
CA ASN A 244 13.73 18.84 11.02
C ASN A 244 12.84 20.10 11.01
N SER A 245 11.51 19.92 10.87
CA SER A 245 10.57 21.04 10.89
C SER A 245 9.39 20.77 11.80
N GLY A 246 8.88 21.82 12.44
CA GLY A 246 7.72 21.71 13.31
C GLY A 246 7.92 20.70 14.45
N VAL A 247 6.99 19.76 14.56
CA VAL A 247 7.02 18.71 15.61
C VAL A 247 8.14 17.68 15.41
N GLU A 248 8.62 17.49 14.19
CA GLU A 248 9.66 16.52 13.84
C GLU A 248 11.05 16.93 14.37
N LYS A 249 11.23 18.22 14.67
CA LYS A 249 12.48 18.75 15.27
C LYS A 249 12.86 18.05 16.58
N ALA A 250 11.86 17.72 17.39
CA ALA A 250 12.10 17.00 18.65
C ALA A 250 12.66 15.58 18.40
N PHE A 251 12.20 14.91 17.34
CA PHE A 251 12.75 13.62 16.93
C PHE A 251 14.21 13.77 16.47
N PHE A 252 14.48 14.74 15.62
CA PHE A 252 15.83 15.03 15.13
C PHE A 252 16.81 15.25 16.30
N GLU A 253 16.47 16.15 17.23
CA GLU A 253 17.30 16.47 18.39
C GLU A 253 17.51 15.25 19.31
N SER A 254 16.46 14.46 19.56
CA SER A 254 16.56 13.24 20.39
C SER A 254 17.38 12.15 19.72
N PHE A 255 17.27 11.99 18.39
CA PHE A 255 18.09 11.04 17.63
C PHE A 255 19.57 11.41 17.67
N MET A 256 19.90 12.68 17.45
CA MET A 256 21.29 13.16 17.53
C MET A 256 21.90 12.93 18.92
N ARG A 257 21.14 13.23 19.97
CA ARG A 257 21.58 12.97 21.36
C ARG A 257 21.83 11.48 21.60
N LYS A 258 20.94 10.62 21.11
CA LYS A 258 21.11 9.16 21.24
C LYS A 258 22.34 8.66 20.48
N CYS A 259 22.63 9.23 19.33
CA CYS A 259 23.85 8.94 18.58
C CYS A 259 25.11 9.34 19.39
N ASP A 260 25.12 10.51 20.03
CA ASP A 260 26.22 10.98 20.89
C ASP A 260 26.42 10.05 22.09
N GLU A 261 25.34 9.65 22.77
CA GLU A 261 25.40 8.70 23.90
C GLU A 261 26.01 7.36 23.49
N LYS A 262 25.69 6.87 22.29
CA LYS A 262 26.23 5.63 21.74
C LYS A 262 27.59 5.80 21.06
N LYS A 263 28.12 7.02 20.93
CA LYS A 263 29.35 7.38 20.21
C LYS A 263 29.32 6.91 18.76
N ILE A 264 28.18 7.09 18.09
CA ILE A 264 27.93 6.75 16.71
C ILE A 264 27.63 8.05 15.95
N TYR A 265 28.34 8.31 14.86
CA TYR A 265 28.24 9.57 14.10
C TYR A 265 27.83 9.31 12.66
N PRO A 266 26.54 9.03 12.39
CA PRO A 266 26.06 8.81 11.03
C PRO A 266 26.03 10.13 10.24
N PRO A 267 26.11 10.07 8.91
CA PRO A 267 25.98 11.25 8.04
C PRO A 267 24.50 11.69 7.95
N VAL A 268 24.04 12.47 8.95
CA VAL A 268 22.63 12.93 8.99
C VAL A 268 22.48 14.19 8.14
N GLN A 269 21.42 14.21 7.33
CA GLN A 269 20.98 15.35 6.52
C GLN A 269 19.51 15.69 6.82
N GLU A 270 19.19 17.00 6.75
CA GLU A 270 17.82 17.46 6.95
C GLU A 270 16.98 17.26 5.70
N LEU A 271 15.81 16.65 5.87
CA LEU A 271 14.81 16.54 4.81
C LEU A 271 13.92 17.78 4.77
N LYS A 272 13.59 18.22 3.57
CA LYS A 272 12.69 19.35 3.35
C LYS A 272 11.28 18.87 3.06
N ASN A 273 10.31 19.37 3.82
CA ASN A 273 8.88 19.06 3.62
C ASN A 273 8.29 19.72 2.36
N SER A 274 9.01 20.66 1.74
CA SER A 274 8.64 21.26 0.47
C SER A 274 9.64 20.88 -0.60
N PHE A 275 9.18 20.22 -1.65
CA PHE A 275 9.99 19.95 -2.85
C PHE A 275 9.85 21.14 -3.80
N THR A 276 10.96 21.77 -4.15
CA THR A 276 10.97 22.72 -5.25
C THR A 276 11.39 21.96 -6.50
N ASN A 277 10.44 21.74 -7.41
CA ASN A 277 10.76 21.12 -8.70
C ASN A 277 11.72 22.06 -9.42
N ALA A 278 12.96 21.62 -9.66
CA ALA A 278 14.00 22.41 -10.34
C ALA A 278 13.61 22.87 -11.75
N GLN A 279 12.64 22.19 -12.38
CA GLN A 279 12.15 22.52 -13.72
C GLN A 279 11.01 23.55 -13.71
N THR A 280 10.20 23.61 -12.64
CA THR A 280 9.00 24.46 -12.58
C THR A 280 9.04 25.56 -11.52
N MET A 281 10.01 25.54 -10.60
CA MET A 281 10.12 26.45 -9.44
C MET A 281 8.87 26.51 -8.54
N ILE A 282 7.96 25.54 -8.65
CA ILE A 282 6.72 25.49 -7.87
C ILE A 282 6.97 24.71 -6.59
N SER A 283 6.77 25.36 -5.43
CA SER A 283 6.79 24.68 -4.12
C SER A 283 5.54 23.81 -3.96
N VAL A 284 5.71 22.49 -3.95
CA VAL A 284 4.61 21.54 -3.77
C VAL A 284 4.42 21.27 -2.28
N ARG A 285 3.37 21.82 -1.70
CA ARG A 285 3.01 21.65 -0.27
C ARG A 285 2.12 20.44 -0.02
N ASN A 286 1.49 19.90 -1.05
CA ASN A 286 0.60 18.75 -0.93
C ASN A 286 1.44 17.45 -0.96
N LYS A 287 1.30 16.58 0.07
CA LYS A 287 2.02 15.30 0.24
C LYS A 287 1.89 14.44 -1.03
N LYS A 288 0.67 14.21 -1.52
CA LYS A 288 0.42 13.43 -2.75
C LYS A 288 1.17 14.00 -3.97
N ALA A 289 1.07 15.31 -4.19
CA ALA A 289 1.73 15.92 -5.34
C ALA A 289 3.26 15.85 -5.24
N ARG A 290 3.83 15.90 -4.02
CA ARG A 290 5.26 15.69 -3.77
C ARG A 290 5.69 14.28 -4.12
N ILE A 291 4.98 13.27 -3.64
CA ILE A 291 5.26 11.86 -3.92
C ILE A 291 5.21 11.59 -5.42
N VAL A 292 4.13 12.02 -6.09
CA VAL A 292 3.96 11.84 -7.54
C VAL A 292 5.09 12.53 -8.32
N SER A 293 5.43 13.77 -7.97
CA SER A 293 6.50 14.53 -8.63
C SER A 293 7.89 13.89 -8.47
N ALA A 294 8.13 13.24 -7.33
CA ALA A 294 9.42 12.59 -7.07
C ALA A 294 9.54 11.22 -7.75
N LEU A 295 8.45 10.43 -7.81
CA LEU A 295 8.54 9.01 -8.13
C LEU A 295 7.98 8.64 -9.51
N GLN A 296 6.91 9.30 -9.99
CA GLN A 296 6.20 8.86 -11.20
C GLN A 296 7.13 8.72 -12.40
N GLY A 297 7.92 9.73 -12.71
CA GLY A 297 8.83 9.70 -13.85
C GLY A 297 9.90 8.61 -13.77
N LEU A 298 10.32 8.24 -12.55
CA LEU A 298 11.28 7.16 -12.33
C LEU A 298 10.67 5.78 -12.61
N PHE A 299 9.44 5.57 -12.17
CA PHE A 299 8.70 4.33 -12.46
C PHE A 299 8.34 4.22 -13.94
N GLU A 300 7.90 5.30 -14.59
CA GLU A 300 7.63 5.36 -16.04
C GLU A 300 8.86 5.01 -16.87
N GLN A 301 10.04 5.46 -16.45
CA GLN A 301 11.31 5.16 -17.12
C GLN A 301 11.89 3.77 -16.75
N GLY A 302 11.23 3.01 -15.86
CA GLY A 302 11.73 1.74 -15.35
C GLY A 302 13.02 1.87 -14.54
N LYS A 303 13.22 3.01 -13.86
CA LYS A 303 14.41 3.35 -13.06
C LYS A 303 14.23 3.10 -11.56
N TYR A 304 13.08 2.58 -11.13
CA TYR A 304 12.81 2.28 -9.73
C TYR A 304 12.42 0.80 -9.59
N TYR A 305 13.09 0.11 -8.68
CA TYR A 305 12.93 -1.31 -8.44
C TYR A 305 12.56 -1.57 -6.98
N ILE A 306 11.64 -2.50 -6.76
CA ILE A 306 11.31 -3.03 -5.43
C ILE A 306 11.57 -4.54 -5.40
N HIS A 307 11.66 -5.15 -4.23
CA HIS A 307 11.74 -6.61 -4.12
C HIS A 307 10.35 -7.23 -4.16
N THR A 308 10.21 -8.46 -4.65
CA THR A 308 8.92 -9.17 -4.74
C THR A 308 8.23 -9.37 -3.39
N THR A 309 8.99 -9.38 -2.29
CA THR A 309 8.46 -9.46 -0.92
C THR A 309 7.95 -8.14 -0.34
N HIS A 310 8.18 -7.00 -1.01
CA HIS A 310 7.75 -5.68 -0.55
C HIS A 310 6.29 -5.40 -0.89
N LEU A 311 5.39 -6.24 -0.36
CA LEU A 311 3.96 -6.20 -0.70
C LEU A 311 3.28 -4.90 -0.28
N GLU A 312 3.59 -4.37 0.91
CA GLU A 312 3.00 -3.11 1.40
C GLU A 312 3.49 -1.91 0.57
N ALA A 313 4.78 -1.85 0.24
CA ALA A 313 5.33 -0.79 -0.61
C ALA A 313 4.68 -0.82 -2.01
N ARG A 314 4.48 -2.02 -2.59
CA ARG A 314 3.77 -2.19 -3.85
C ARG A 314 2.32 -1.69 -3.74
N GLU A 315 1.62 -2.04 -2.66
CA GLU A 315 0.25 -1.61 -2.41
C GLU A 315 0.15 -0.09 -2.33
N GLU A 316 1.01 0.57 -1.55
CA GLU A 316 1.05 2.02 -1.42
C GLU A 316 1.38 2.71 -2.75
N LEU A 317 2.33 2.18 -3.55
CA LEU A 317 2.65 2.71 -4.89
C LEU A 317 1.44 2.72 -5.83
N LEU A 318 0.65 1.65 -5.82
CA LEU A 318 -0.55 1.52 -6.67
C LEU A 318 -1.73 2.36 -6.19
N THR A 319 -1.71 2.80 -4.94
CA THR A 319 -2.83 3.50 -4.29
C THR A 319 -2.50 4.93 -3.87
N ILE A 320 -1.43 5.53 -4.41
CA ILE A 320 -0.99 6.90 -4.07
C ILE A 320 -2.17 7.89 -4.11
N GLY A 321 -2.47 8.46 -2.94
CA GLY A 321 -3.52 9.48 -2.75
C GLY A 321 -4.94 8.95 -2.71
N SER A 322 -5.15 7.64 -2.71
CA SER A 322 -6.43 6.98 -2.43
C SER A 322 -6.35 6.09 -1.17
N SER A 323 -5.17 5.75 -0.69
CA SER A 323 -4.92 5.06 0.57
C SER A 323 -4.80 6.05 1.74
N ARG A 324 -5.15 5.59 2.95
CA ARG A 324 -4.88 6.32 4.20
C ARG A 324 -3.40 6.28 4.55
N HIS A 325 -2.71 5.22 4.20
CA HIS A 325 -1.30 5.01 4.48
C HIS A 325 -0.50 5.14 3.17
N ASP A 326 0.37 6.10 3.13
CA ASP A 326 1.34 6.37 2.07
C ASP A 326 2.75 6.65 2.69
N ASP A 327 2.98 6.04 3.86
CA ASP A 327 4.14 6.33 4.72
C ASP A 327 5.44 5.77 4.13
N ILE A 328 5.39 4.56 3.52
CA ILE A 328 6.53 3.97 2.82
C ILE A 328 6.84 4.81 1.58
N VAL A 329 5.83 5.11 0.76
CA VAL A 329 6.02 5.87 -0.50
C VAL A 329 6.53 7.27 -0.22
N ASP A 330 6.14 7.87 0.91
CA ASP A 330 6.65 9.16 1.34
C ASP A 330 8.14 9.10 1.67
N THR A 331 8.60 8.06 2.35
CA THR A 331 10.04 7.87 2.58
C THR A 331 10.80 7.62 1.28
N LEU A 332 10.20 6.94 0.27
CA LEU A 332 10.83 6.81 -1.04
C LEU A 332 10.99 8.18 -1.73
N ALA A 333 9.97 9.04 -1.65
CA ALA A 333 10.03 10.39 -2.18
C ALA A 333 11.06 11.27 -1.46
N TYR A 334 11.21 11.10 -0.14
CA TYR A 334 12.27 11.76 0.64
C TYR A 334 13.67 11.27 0.26
N ALA A 335 13.83 9.98 -0.03
CA ALA A 335 15.11 9.42 -0.45
C ALA A 335 15.68 10.12 -1.70
N GLU A 336 14.81 10.54 -2.65
CA GLU A 336 15.23 11.25 -3.86
C GLU A 336 15.91 12.61 -3.59
N GLN A 337 15.73 13.20 -2.40
CA GLN A 337 16.45 14.42 -2.01
C GLN A 337 17.91 14.14 -1.65
N LEU A 338 18.24 12.90 -1.33
CA LEU A 338 19.54 12.48 -0.76
C LEU A 338 20.36 11.66 -1.76
N LEU A 339 19.69 10.92 -2.66
CA LEU A 339 20.35 10.01 -3.59
C LEU A 339 21.23 10.77 -4.58
N GLN A 340 22.48 10.39 -4.63
CA GLN A 340 23.44 10.88 -5.62
C GLN A 340 24.12 9.69 -6.29
N PRO A 341 24.13 9.59 -7.63
CA PRO A 341 24.87 8.55 -8.34
C PRO A 341 26.36 8.66 -7.99
N ILE A 342 26.96 7.54 -7.61
CA ILE A 342 28.40 7.48 -7.45
C ILE A 342 29.01 7.18 -8.81
N TYR A 343 29.77 8.13 -9.34
CA TYR A 343 30.59 7.92 -10.50
C TYR A 343 31.96 7.45 -10.02
N PHE A 344 32.22 6.15 -10.06
CA PHE A 344 33.59 5.64 -9.96
C PHE A 344 34.23 5.76 -11.36
N GLU A 345 35.24 6.60 -11.51
CA GLU A 345 36.12 6.48 -12.67
C GLU A 345 36.77 5.09 -12.63
N GLN A 346 36.60 4.33 -13.68
CA GLN A 346 37.04 2.93 -13.75
C GLN A 346 38.54 2.78 -13.49
N GLU A 347 39.31 3.83 -13.67
CA GLU A 347 40.75 3.92 -13.36
C GLU A 347 41.01 3.98 -11.83
N GLN A 348 40.26 4.74 -11.09
CA GLN A 348 40.40 4.83 -9.60
C GLN A 348 40.06 3.53 -8.90
N TYR A 349 39.04 2.81 -9.40
CA TYR A 349 38.68 1.51 -8.85
C TYR A 349 39.79 0.47 -9.10
N ASN A 350 40.35 0.45 -10.27
CA ASN A 350 41.47 -0.44 -10.60
C ASN A 350 42.75 -0.12 -9.80
N GLU A 351 42.98 1.14 -9.44
CA GLU A 351 44.08 1.52 -8.56
C GLU A 351 43.83 1.11 -7.10
N TYR A 352 42.58 1.25 -6.63
CA TYR A 352 42.19 0.84 -5.26
C TYR A 352 42.35 -0.68 -5.11
N VAL A 353 41.83 -1.47 -6.03
CA VAL A 353 41.95 -2.94 -6.04
C VAL A 353 43.41 -3.37 -6.14
N LYS A 354 44.24 -2.66 -6.93
CA LYS A 354 45.68 -2.93 -7.00
C LYS A 354 46.40 -2.61 -5.70
N GLN A 355 46.01 -1.57 -4.98
CA GLN A 355 46.60 -1.23 -3.68
C GLN A 355 46.25 -2.26 -2.60
N GLU A 356 44.98 -2.72 -2.52
CA GLU A 356 44.59 -3.77 -1.57
C GLU A 356 45.31 -5.10 -1.85
N THR A 357 45.36 -5.53 -3.10
CA THR A 357 46.11 -6.75 -3.47
C THR A 357 47.61 -6.66 -3.26
N THR A 358 48.17 -5.44 -3.25
CA THR A 358 49.60 -5.21 -2.98
C THR A 358 49.89 -5.24 -1.48
N ILE A 359 48.97 -4.75 -0.63
CA ILE A 359 49.05 -4.79 0.83
C ILE A 359 48.96 -6.24 1.33
N GLU A 360 48.07 -7.06 0.80
CA GLU A 360 47.99 -8.47 1.20
C GLU A 360 49.20 -9.29 0.80
N ARG A 361 49.89 -8.97 -0.29
CA ARG A 361 51.13 -9.64 -0.71
C ARG A 361 52.38 -9.18 0.05
N GLY A 362 52.32 -7.97 0.66
CA GLY A 362 53.41 -7.44 1.47
C GLY A 362 53.50 -7.97 2.91
N SER A 363 52.43 -8.61 3.42
CA SER A 363 52.35 -9.11 4.80
C SER A 363 52.79 -10.56 5.00
N THR A 364 53.21 -11.27 3.93
CA THR A 364 53.67 -12.69 4.00
C THR A 364 55.16 -12.86 3.84
N GLY A 365 55.98 -11.90 4.20
CA GLY A 365 57.42 -11.94 4.05
C GLY A 365 58.20 -11.75 5.37
N TYR A 366 57.95 -12.61 6.37
CA TYR A 366 58.98 -12.91 7.39
C TYR A 366 58.92 -14.42 7.69
N GLY A 367 59.76 -15.12 6.97
CA GLY A 367 60.22 -16.45 7.32
C GLY A 367 61.70 -16.40 7.58
N ILE A 368 62.08 -17.01 8.63
CA ILE A 368 63.34 -17.47 9.25
C ILE A 368 63.70 -16.70 10.48
#